data_44829b3808d4dd2390cd174e68743845
#
_entry.id   44829b3808d4dd2390cd174e68743845
#
_cell.length_a   1.000
_cell.length_b   1.000
_cell.length_c   1.000
_cell.angle_alpha   90.00
_cell.angle_beta   90.00
_cell.angle_gamma   90.00
#
_symmetry.space_group_name_H-M   'P 1'
#
loop_
_entity.id
_entity.type
_entity.pdbx_description
1 polymer ?
#
loop_
_entity_poly.entity_id
_entity_poly.type
_entity_poly.pdbx_seq_one_letter_code
_entity_poly.pdbx_strand_id
1 'polypeptide(L)'
;EADGLRLNREELLAYTHRCGVEITAAQAESLLRSCEGWFSAVYLNLHALAQRGSLLQPGSDIYAMFTAAMLESLPEKTRGFLAVMGLSDEFTVEMARAVTALPDAEEVLRALTQQNAFVTRLPDGVSFRFHHMMKECAERLFAQLPAARQTEVWQRYGRWYAQKAQYLHALQAFEHCGDHDAALAVIEADAGDLLASLSPAELLQRLGRCPVEALQRHPLAILVLMRRMFTWQQIPKMMELKALLEAAVAQHPEWPAAERGNLLGECDLIQSFLFYNDITQMSRLHRSASRQMSRPAVTLRNSGSWTFGSPSVLMMYYRAPGELGKELAEMYECMPHYYKITNGHGRGAERLMDAEAAYLQGAWEKAAVLLERARADAAGQENMTLCCDFLALRLALCGKGKEGYDFAAKRAALLQKHDGVQVHLLESIAAYFYALQGRPEQAPELFREHKLAEVSFFGPCRPMMSLIEQQVWLAQGEYVKVIAHSDGLLRRCEAMHYGLVGLQARIQLAAA
;
A
#
# COMPACT_ATOMS: atom_id res chain seq x y z
N GLU A 1 32.94 9.09 4.39
CA GLU A 1 33.57 7.73 4.32
C GLU A 1 34.02 7.38 2.89
N ALA A 2 33.37 7.85 1.82
CA ALA A 2 33.78 7.55 0.44
C ALA A 2 35.12 8.21 0.04
N ASP A 3 35.44 9.37 0.57
CA ASP A 3 36.68 10.07 0.27
C ASP A 3 37.91 9.40 0.90
N GLY A 4 37.76 8.61 1.95
CA GLY A 4 38.85 7.85 2.59
C GLY A 4 39.33 6.62 1.80
N LEU A 5 38.63 6.24 0.72
CA LEU A 5 38.97 5.11 -0.14
C LEU A 5 39.60 5.54 -1.50
N ARG A 6 39.81 6.83 -1.69
CA ARG A 6 40.45 7.35 -2.89
C ARG A 6 41.98 7.45 -2.67
N LEU A 7 42.71 6.80 -3.58
CA LEU A 7 44.17 6.90 -3.54
C LEU A 7 44.63 8.26 -4.07
N ASN A 8 45.52 8.90 -3.31
CA ASN A 8 46.31 10.04 -3.82
C ASN A 8 47.49 9.53 -4.63
N ARG A 9 48.28 10.48 -5.17
CA ARG A 9 49.43 10.14 -6.04
C ARG A 9 50.49 9.30 -5.32
N GLU A 10 50.79 9.64 -4.07
CA GLU A 10 51.85 8.94 -3.29
C GLU A 10 51.38 7.54 -2.90
N GLU A 11 50.12 7.40 -2.48
CA GLU A 11 49.49 6.12 -2.17
C GLU A 11 49.41 5.23 -3.41
N LEU A 12 49.09 5.81 -4.58
CA LEU A 12 49.06 5.07 -5.84
C LEU A 12 50.44 4.52 -6.20
N LEU A 13 51.49 5.32 -6.12
CA LEU A 13 52.85 4.88 -6.43
C LEU A 13 53.34 3.82 -5.42
N ALA A 14 53.06 3.99 -4.13
CA ALA A 14 53.35 2.99 -3.13
C ALA A 14 52.62 1.68 -3.38
N TYR A 15 51.36 1.73 -3.80
CA TYR A 15 50.56 0.58 -4.11
C TYR A 15 51.04 -0.17 -5.38
N THR A 16 51.39 0.58 -6.45
CA THR A 16 51.94 -0.04 -7.68
C THR A 16 53.24 -0.76 -7.43
N HIS A 17 54.11 -0.16 -6.62
CA HIS A 17 55.40 -0.78 -6.21
C HIS A 17 55.15 -2.09 -5.41
N ARG A 18 54.16 -2.11 -4.50
CA ARG A 18 53.74 -3.33 -3.77
C ARG A 18 53.18 -4.40 -4.69
N CYS A 19 52.51 -4.03 -5.77
CA CYS A 19 51.99 -4.96 -6.77
C CYS A 19 53.03 -5.44 -7.77
N GLY A 20 54.32 -5.00 -7.65
CA GLY A 20 55.38 -5.36 -8.57
C GLY A 20 55.25 -4.72 -9.96
N VAL A 21 54.48 -3.65 -10.08
CA VAL A 21 54.20 -2.97 -11.36
C VAL A 21 54.86 -1.59 -11.31
N GLU A 22 55.84 -1.34 -12.17
CA GLU A 22 56.43 -0.01 -12.30
C GLU A 22 55.67 0.83 -13.30
N ILE A 23 55.23 2.02 -12.88
CA ILE A 23 54.52 2.99 -13.73
C ILE A 23 55.29 4.32 -13.79
N THR A 24 55.23 4.95 -14.94
CA THR A 24 55.82 6.30 -15.10
C THR A 24 54.95 7.36 -14.44
N ALA A 25 55.51 8.53 -14.14
CA ALA A 25 54.77 9.67 -13.59
C ALA A 25 53.57 10.08 -14.46
N ALA A 26 53.72 10.02 -15.79
CA ALA A 26 52.63 10.29 -16.74
C ALA A 26 51.52 9.25 -16.69
N GLN A 27 51.89 7.97 -16.48
CA GLN A 27 50.92 6.89 -16.30
C GLN A 27 50.17 7.00 -14.97
N ALA A 28 50.85 7.39 -13.89
CA ALA A 28 50.24 7.65 -12.60
C ALA A 28 49.17 8.78 -12.67
N GLU A 29 49.51 9.88 -13.34
CA GLU A 29 48.55 10.97 -13.55
C GLU A 29 47.38 10.60 -14.44
N SER A 30 47.62 9.81 -15.48
CA SER A 30 46.56 9.26 -16.33
C SER A 30 45.62 8.35 -15.55
N LEU A 31 46.16 7.45 -14.73
CA LEU A 31 45.42 6.55 -13.85
C LEU A 31 44.57 7.32 -12.84
N LEU A 32 45.12 8.31 -12.14
CA LEU A 32 44.36 9.12 -11.18
C LEU A 32 43.23 9.87 -11.85
N ARG A 33 43.43 10.41 -13.04
CA ARG A 33 42.38 11.10 -13.80
C ARG A 33 41.27 10.12 -14.32
N SER A 34 41.67 8.98 -14.85
CA SER A 34 40.71 8.01 -15.40
C SER A 34 39.94 7.23 -14.35
N CYS A 35 40.54 7.02 -13.17
CA CYS A 35 39.95 6.23 -12.09
C CYS A 35 39.42 7.10 -10.95
N GLU A 36 39.57 8.44 -11.02
CA GLU A 36 39.21 9.39 -9.95
C GLU A 36 39.75 9.00 -8.56
N GLY A 37 40.85 8.27 -8.53
CA GLY A 37 41.48 7.74 -7.32
C GLY A 37 40.79 6.51 -6.72
N TRP A 38 39.78 5.96 -7.34
CA TRP A 38 39.08 4.78 -6.85
C TRP A 38 39.97 3.53 -6.87
N PHE A 39 40.18 2.94 -5.70
CA PHE A 39 41.09 1.81 -5.49
C PHE A 39 40.80 0.63 -6.44
N SER A 40 39.54 0.24 -6.59
CA SER A 40 39.14 -0.86 -7.46
C SER A 40 39.44 -0.62 -8.92
N ALA A 41 39.21 0.60 -9.41
CA ALA A 41 39.53 0.98 -10.78
C ALA A 41 41.04 1.05 -11.04
N VAL A 42 41.78 1.50 -10.05
CA VAL A 42 43.28 1.51 -10.07
C VAL A 42 43.79 0.05 -10.13
N TYR A 43 43.27 -0.85 -9.27
CA TYR A 43 43.66 -2.26 -9.25
C TYR A 43 43.43 -2.94 -10.61
N LEU A 44 42.26 -2.69 -11.23
CA LEU A 44 41.94 -3.27 -12.54
C LEU A 44 42.84 -2.76 -13.66
N ASN A 45 43.18 -1.47 -13.63
CA ASN A 45 44.11 -0.90 -14.60
C ASN A 45 45.52 -1.49 -14.44
N LEU A 46 46.02 -1.67 -13.20
CA LEU A 46 47.30 -2.29 -12.93
C LEU A 46 47.31 -3.76 -13.35
N HIS A 47 46.22 -4.50 -13.12
CA HIS A 47 46.08 -5.88 -13.56
C HIS A 47 46.09 -5.99 -15.10
N ALA A 48 45.42 -5.07 -15.79
CA ALA A 48 45.47 -5.01 -17.24
C ALA A 48 46.87 -4.64 -17.79
N LEU A 49 47.57 -3.71 -17.13
CA LEU A 49 48.95 -3.35 -17.45
C LEU A 49 49.88 -4.56 -17.28
N ALA A 50 49.73 -5.32 -16.20
CA ALA A 50 50.53 -6.53 -15.93
C ALA A 50 50.26 -7.66 -16.97
N GLN A 51 49.02 -7.83 -17.42
CA GLN A 51 48.67 -8.87 -18.37
C GLN A 51 48.86 -8.47 -19.84
N ARG A 52 48.62 -7.22 -20.21
CA ARG A 52 48.54 -6.75 -21.60
C ARG A 52 49.63 -5.73 -21.94
N GLY A 53 50.44 -5.31 -20.97
CA GLY A 53 51.54 -4.33 -21.20
C GLY A 53 51.08 -2.87 -21.44
N SER A 54 49.79 -2.59 -21.34
CA SER A 54 49.26 -1.23 -21.56
C SER A 54 48.15 -0.88 -20.55
N LEU A 55 48.15 0.38 -20.12
CA LEU A 55 47.06 0.98 -19.37
C LEU A 55 45.81 1.12 -20.27
N LEU A 56 44.69 1.11 -19.67
CA LEU A 56 43.41 1.25 -20.35
C LEU A 56 43.20 2.71 -20.78
N GLN A 57 42.57 2.88 -21.94
CA GLN A 57 42.35 4.23 -22.49
C GLN A 57 41.30 5.02 -21.70
N PRO A 58 41.49 6.33 -21.50
CA PRO A 58 40.44 7.16 -20.91
C PRO A 58 39.12 7.04 -21.70
N GLY A 59 38.03 6.76 -20.99
CA GLY A 59 36.70 6.54 -21.62
C GLY A 59 36.36 5.07 -21.88
N SER A 60 37.24 4.12 -21.57
CA SER A 60 36.89 2.69 -21.63
C SER A 60 35.85 2.37 -20.57
N ASP A 61 34.84 1.56 -20.95
CA ASP A 61 33.82 1.10 -20.00
C ASP A 61 34.47 0.23 -18.90
N ILE A 62 34.57 0.80 -17.70
CA ILE A 62 35.22 0.17 -16.53
C ILE A 62 34.55 -1.17 -16.18
N TYR A 63 33.27 -1.30 -16.47
CA TYR A 63 32.49 -2.51 -16.22
C TYR A 63 32.81 -3.60 -17.27
N ALA A 64 32.97 -3.21 -18.54
CA ALA A 64 33.39 -4.14 -19.59
C ALA A 64 34.77 -4.72 -19.26
N MET A 65 35.63 -3.91 -18.72
CA MET A 65 36.99 -4.32 -18.33
C MET A 65 36.99 -5.21 -17.09
N PHE A 66 36.20 -4.85 -16.08
CA PHE A 66 36.02 -5.68 -14.89
C PHE A 66 35.46 -7.05 -15.30
N THR A 67 34.50 -7.06 -16.20
CA THR A 67 33.93 -8.30 -16.76
C THR A 67 35.01 -9.14 -17.43
N ALA A 68 35.82 -8.55 -18.31
CA ALA A 68 36.90 -9.25 -19.01
C ALA A 68 38.00 -9.77 -18.07
N ALA A 69 38.42 -8.95 -17.11
CA ALA A 69 39.51 -9.31 -16.21
C ALA A 69 39.10 -10.28 -15.11
N MET A 70 37.91 -10.14 -14.55
CA MET A 70 37.50 -10.89 -13.38
C MET A 70 36.50 -12.00 -13.68
N LEU A 71 35.57 -11.81 -14.61
CA LEU A 71 34.48 -12.75 -14.85
C LEU A 71 34.78 -13.75 -15.98
N GLU A 72 35.52 -13.33 -17.02
CA GLU A 72 35.85 -14.26 -18.13
C GLU A 72 36.77 -15.41 -17.68
N SER A 73 37.59 -15.20 -16.64
CA SER A 73 38.45 -16.24 -16.08
C SER A 73 37.71 -17.26 -15.21
N LEU A 74 36.47 -16.97 -14.79
CA LEU A 74 35.69 -17.85 -13.93
C LEU A 74 35.08 -19.01 -14.73
N PRO A 75 34.89 -20.17 -14.09
CA PRO A 75 34.15 -21.28 -14.68
C PRO A 75 32.78 -20.85 -15.17
N GLU A 76 32.31 -21.41 -16.28
CA GLU A 76 30.99 -21.09 -16.86
C GLU A 76 29.84 -21.19 -15.85
N LYS A 77 29.88 -22.21 -14.99
CA LYS A 77 28.94 -22.42 -13.89
C LYS A 77 28.90 -21.22 -12.93
N THR A 78 30.06 -20.71 -12.54
CA THR A 78 30.17 -19.56 -11.63
C THR A 78 29.70 -18.28 -12.30
N ARG A 79 30.02 -18.08 -13.58
CA ARG A 79 29.50 -16.94 -14.38
C ARG A 79 27.97 -16.98 -14.49
N GLY A 80 27.41 -18.16 -14.77
CA GLY A 80 25.97 -18.36 -14.79
C GLY A 80 25.30 -18.09 -13.45
N PHE A 81 25.94 -18.53 -12.35
CA PHE A 81 25.48 -18.20 -10.99
C PHE A 81 25.47 -16.70 -10.74
N LEU A 82 26.57 -16.00 -11.05
CA LEU A 82 26.66 -14.55 -10.87
C LEU A 82 25.63 -13.81 -11.71
N ALA A 83 25.48 -14.16 -12.98
CA ALA A 83 24.49 -13.55 -13.89
C ALA A 83 23.07 -13.65 -13.32
N VAL A 84 22.71 -14.79 -12.77
CA VAL A 84 21.37 -14.99 -12.19
C VAL A 84 21.23 -14.26 -10.87
N MET A 85 22.17 -14.39 -9.94
CA MET A 85 22.04 -13.83 -8.60
C MET A 85 22.26 -12.32 -8.55
N GLY A 86 22.88 -11.70 -9.55
CA GLY A 86 23.04 -10.25 -9.66
C GLY A 86 21.72 -9.46 -9.77
N LEU A 87 20.62 -10.13 -10.09
CA LEU A 87 19.30 -9.51 -10.12
C LEU A 87 18.72 -9.20 -8.73
N SER A 88 19.29 -9.78 -7.67
CA SER A 88 18.87 -9.57 -6.29
C SER A 88 19.85 -8.66 -5.55
N ASP A 89 19.32 -7.76 -4.69
CA ASP A 89 20.17 -6.92 -3.82
C ASP A 89 20.79 -7.72 -2.69
N GLU A 90 19.98 -8.57 -2.06
CA GLU A 90 20.38 -9.48 -1.01
C GLU A 90 19.76 -10.85 -1.25
N PHE A 91 20.47 -11.90 -0.89
CA PHE A 91 20.00 -13.26 -1.09
C PHE A 91 20.57 -14.23 -0.07
N THR A 92 19.87 -15.34 0.13
CA THR A 92 20.30 -16.47 0.96
C THR A 92 20.77 -17.65 0.10
N VAL A 93 21.44 -18.64 0.70
CA VAL A 93 21.78 -19.90 0.02
C VAL A 93 20.53 -20.60 -0.49
N GLU A 94 19.44 -20.57 0.29
CA GLU A 94 18.16 -21.17 -0.12
C GLU A 94 17.60 -20.53 -1.39
N MET A 95 17.59 -19.20 -1.44
CA MET A 95 17.19 -18.44 -2.63
C MET A 95 18.09 -18.77 -3.82
N ALA A 96 19.40 -18.77 -3.62
CA ALA A 96 20.36 -19.06 -4.67
C ALA A 96 20.13 -20.47 -5.28
N ARG A 97 19.90 -21.50 -4.47
CA ARG A 97 19.54 -22.84 -4.96
C ARG A 97 18.25 -22.85 -5.77
N ALA A 98 17.22 -22.17 -5.28
CA ALA A 98 15.90 -22.12 -5.94
C ALA A 98 15.96 -21.41 -7.30
N VAL A 99 16.60 -20.24 -7.35
CA VAL A 99 16.59 -19.37 -8.54
C VAL A 99 17.59 -19.82 -9.60
N THR A 100 18.79 -20.25 -9.19
CA THR A 100 19.81 -20.77 -10.14
C THR A 100 19.54 -22.22 -10.56
N ALA A 101 18.77 -22.97 -9.78
CA ALA A 101 18.60 -24.42 -9.87
C ALA A 101 19.93 -25.21 -9.76
N LEU A 102 20.89 -24.68 -9.02
CA LEU A 102 22.15 -25.33 -8.76
C LEU A 102 22.11 -25.97 -7.36
N PRO A 103 22.17 -27.31 -7.25
CA PRO A 103 22.18 -27.99 -5.94
C PRO A 103 23.36 -27.58 -5.05
N ASP A 104 24.50 -27.31 -5.67
CA ASP A 104 25.76 -26.90 -5.04
C ASP A 104 25.99 -25.39 -5.03
N ALA A 105 24.92 -24.57 -5.11
CA ALA A 105 24.99 -23.11 -5.02
C ALA A 105 25.77 -22.59 -3.80
N GLU A 106 25.71 -23.31 -2.67
CA GLU A 106 26.47 -23.00 -1.46
C GLU A 106 27.98 -23.12 -1.65
N GLU A 107 28.44 -24.14 -2.39
CA GLU A 107 29.87 -24.33 -2.67
C GLU A 107 30.39 -23.23 -3.59
N VAL A 108 29.60 -22.85 -4.62
CA VAL A 108 29.92 -21.74 -5.51
C VAL A 108 30.02 -20.43 -4.70
N LEU A 109 29.07 -20.19 -3.82
CA LEU A 109 29.05 -18.98 -2.99
C LEU A 109 30.21 -18.95 -1.99
N ARG A 110 30.55 -20.09 -1.39
CA ARG A 110 31.72 -20.22 -0.50
C ARG A 110 33.02 -19.91 -1.23
N ALA A 111 33.21 -20.46 -2.44
CA ALA A 111 34.38 -20.20 -3.25
C ALA A 111 34.50 -18.69 -3.62
N LEU A 112 33.38 -18.06 -4.01
CA LEU A 112 33.34 -16.63 -4.32
C LEU A 112 33.68 -15.77 -3.09
N THR A 113 33.18 -16.13 -1.91
CA THR A 113 33.45 -15.40 -0.67
C THR A 113 34.91 -15.56 -0.23
N GLN A 114 35.51 -16.76 -0.36
CA GLN A 114 36.90 -17.02 -0.02
C GLN A 114 37.89 -16.29 -0.94
N GLN A 115 37.53 -16.12 -2.19
CA GLN A 115 38.35 -15.40 -3.17
C GLN A 115 38.21 -13.87 -3.07
N ASN A 116 37.47 -13.35 -2.07
CA ASN A 116 37.10 -11.93 -1.96
C ASN A 116 36.49 -11.38 -3.27
N ALA A 117 35.70 -12.21 -3.93
CA ALA A 117 35.12 -11.92 -5.25
C ALA A 117 33.90 -10.99 -5.15
N PHE A 118 34.04 -9.89 -4.41
CA PHE A 118 33.02 -8.84 -4.27
C PHE A 118 31.65 -9.34 -3.75
N VAL A 119 31.67 -10.42 -2.99
CA VAL A 119 30.50 -10.97 -2.28
C VAL A 119 30.75 -10.84 -0.78
N THR A 120 29.86 -10.18 -0.09
CA THR A 120 29.94 -9.96 1.36
C THR A 120 28.82 -10.74 2.05
N ARG A 121 29.18 -11.48 3.10
CA ARG A 121 28.21 -12.06 4.03
C ARG A 121 27.72 -10.98 4.99
N LEU A 122 26.44 -10.84 5.17
CA LEU A 122 25.86 -9.81 6.03
C LEU A 122 25.96 -10.19 7.53
N PRO A 123 25.78 -9.22 8.46
CA PRO A 123 25.88 -9.44 9.90
C PRO A 123 24.88 -10.48 10.45
N ASP A 124 23.76 -10.72 9.76
CA ASP A 124 22.79 -11.77 10.11
C ASP A 124 23.35 -13.19 9.98
N GLY A 125 24.50 -13.33 9.33
CA GLY A 125 25.19 -14.59 9.14
C GLY A 125 24.55 -15.56 8.14
N VAL A 126 23.45 -15.16 7.46
CA VAL A 126 22.69 -16.01 6.51
C VAL A 126 22.58 -15.39 5.13
N SER A 127 22.55 -14.05 5.06
CA SER A 127 22.36 -13.28 3.83
C SER A 127 23.68 -12.87 3.21
N PHE A 128 23.67 -12.70 1.90
CA PHE A 128 24.80 -12.27 1.09
C PHE A 128 24.38 -11.09 0.22
N ARG A 129 25.34 -10.22 -0.07
CA ARG A 129 25.18 -9.07 -0.96
C ARG A 129 26.37 -8.97 -1.90
N PHE A 130 26.11 -8.66 -3.16
CA PHE A 130 27.18 -8.28 -4.08
C PHE A 130 27.62 -6.83 -3.88
N HIS A 131 28.91 -6.59 -4.07
CA HIS A 131 29.38 -5.21 -4.26
C HIS A 131 28.73 -4.61 -5.52
N HIS A 132 28.40 -3.31 -5.51
CA HIS A 132 27.65 -2.67 -6.61
C HIS A 132 28.26 -2.92 -8.01
N MET A 133 29.60 -2.87 -8.14
CA MET A 133 30.27 -3.17 -9.40
C MET A 133 30.05 -4.61 -9.88
N MET A 134 30.11 -5.59 -8.97
CA MET A 134 29.84 -6.97 -9.30
C MET A 134 28.39 -7.15 -9.74
N LYS A 135 27.45 -6.51 -9.03
CA LYS A 135 26.02 -6.55 -9.39
C LYS A 135 25.80 -6.02 -10.80
N GLU A 136 26.35 -4.87 -11.15
CA GLU A 136 26.19 -4.29 -12.48
C GLU A 136 26.83 -5.15 -13.58
N CYS A 137 27.98 -5.75 -13.32
CA CYS A 137 28.59 -6.72 -14.26
C CYS A 137 27.73 -7.98 -14.41
N ALA A 138 27.15 -8.48 -13.31
CA ALA A 138 26.27 -9.64 -13.32
C ALA A 138 24.96 -9.34 -14.09
N GLU A 139 24.37 -8.17 -13.94
CA GLU A 139 23.21 -7.70 -14.72
C GLU A 139 23.54 -7.65 -16.23
N ARG A 140 24.73 -7.18 -16.61
CA ARG A 140 25.18 -7.19 -18.01
C ARG A 140 25.38 -8.61 -18.54
N LEU A 141 25.92 -9.54 -17.72
CA LEU A 141 26.02 -10.96 -18.09
C LEU A 141 24.63 -11.56 -18.26
N PHE A 142 23.68 -11.24 -17.39
CA PHE A 142 22.30 -11.70 -17.49
C PHE A 142 21.65 -11.22 -18.79
N ALA A 143 21.85 -9.95 -19.16
CA ALA A 143 21.32 -9.38 -20.40
C ALA A 143 21.86 -10.08 -21.68
N GLN A 144 23.02 -10.73 -21.59
CA GLN A 144 23.60 -11.50 -22.69
C GLN A 144 23.08 -12.94 -22.79
N LEU A 145 22.34 -13.42 -21.77
CA LEU A 145 21.76 -14.76 -21.81
C LEU A 145 20.67 -14.85 -22.90
N PRO A 146 20.45 -16.01 -23.49
CA PRO A 146 19.33 -16.23 -24.41
C PRO A 146 17.99 -15.85 -23.76
N ALA A 147 17.08 -15.24 -24.52
CA ALA A 147 15.80 -14.76 -24.01
C ALA A 147 15.00 -15.85 -23.26
N ALA A 148 15.01 -17.09 -23.78
CA ALA A 148 14.36 -18.22 -23.11
C ALA A 148 14.94 -18.47 -21.70
N ARG A 149 16.26 -18.31 -21.53
CA ARG A 149 16.92 -18.47 -20.24
C ARG A 149 16.60 -17.32 -19.30
N GLN A 150 16.56 -16.08 -19.80
CA GLN A 150 16.14 -14.94 -19.01
C GLN A 150 14.69 -15.12 -18.49
N THR A 151 13.76 -15.53 -19.36
CA THR A 151 12.38 -15.87 -18.99
C THR A 151 12.31 -16.91 -17.89
N GLU A 152 13.05 -18.01 -18.04
CA GLU A 152 13.09 -19.08 -17.03
C GLU A 152 13.58 -18.58 -15.66
N VAL A 153 14.63 -17.75 -15.65
CA VAL A 153 15.18 -17.18 -14.43
C VAL A 153 14.16 -16.26 -13.75
N TRP A 154 13.52 -15.36 -14.50
CA TRP A 154 12.47 -14.49 -13.94
C TRP A 154 11.28 -15.28 -13.40
N GLN A 155 10.85 -16.35 -14.06
CA GLN A 155 9.82 -17.25 -13.54
C GLN A 155 10.22 -17.91 -12.20
N ARG A 156 11.51 -18.31 -12.06
CA ARG A 156 12.01 -18.86 -10.80
C ARG A 156 12.04 -17.80 -9.68
N TYR A 157 12.47 -16.59 -9.98
CA TYR A 157 12.39 -15.45 -9.05
C TYR A 157 10.95 -15.19 -8.63
N GLY A 158 10.02 -15.11 -9.58
CA GLY A 158 8.60 -14.90 -9.29
C GLY A 158 8.03 -15.97 -8.36
N ARG A 159 8.30 -17.26 -8.64
CA ARG A 159 7.85 -18.37 -7.78
C ARG A 159 8.48 -18.29 -6.39
N TRP A 160 9.79 -17.99 -6.30
CA TRP A 160 10.48 -17.83 -5.02
C TRP A 160 9.84 -16.74 -4.18
N TYR A 161 9.68 -15.55 -4.74
CA TYR A 161 9.08 -14.43 -4.04
C TYR A 161 7.61 -14.69 -3.64
N ALA A 162 6.83 -15.32 -4.50
CA ALA A 162 5.45 -15.70 -4.19
C ALA A 162 5.38 -16.70 -3.02
N GLN A 163 6.26 -17.71 -2.96
CA GLN A 163 6.35 -18.65 -1.86
C GLN A 163 6.74 -18.00 -0.53
N LYS A 164 7.49 -16.90 -0.58
CA LYS A 164 7.90 -16.11 0.61
C LYS A 164 6.94 -14.98 0.93
N ALA A 165 5.76 -14.93 0.28
CA ALA A 165 4.77 -13.86 0.40
C ALA A 165 5.32 -12.44 0.10
N GLN A 166 6.39 -12.36 -0.71
CA GLN A 166 6.94 -11.11 -1.21
C GLN A 166 6.27 -10.74 -2.55
N TYR A 167 4.97 -10.50 -2.49
CA TYR A 167 4.11 -10.45 -3.67
C TYR A 167 4.44 -9.32 -4.65
N LEU A 168 4.91 -8.15 -4.18
CA LEU A 168 5.34 -7.09 -5.09
C LEU A 168 6.55 -7.49 -5.93
N HIS A 169 7.54 -8.13 -5.34
CA HIS A 169 8.70 -8.65 -6.07
C HIS A 169 8.33 -9.79 -7.01
N ALA A 170 7.39 -10.65 -6.59
CA ALA A 170 6.86 -11.72 -7.43
C ALA A 170 6.15 -11.17 -8.66
N LEU A 171 5.29 -10.16 -8.50
CA LEU A 171 4.60 -9.45 -9.58
C LEU A 171 5.61 -8.87 -10.58
N GLN A 172 6.61 -8.14 -10.09
CA GLN A 172 7.65 -7.54 -10.94
C GLN A 172 8.42 -8.60 -11.74
N ALA A 173 8.80 -9.71 -11.10
CA ALA A 173 9.53 -10.79 -11.75
C ALA A 173 8.71 -11.46 -12.87
N PHE A 174 7.42 -11.73 -12.66
CA PHE A 174 6.55 -12.29 -13.68
C PHE A 174 6.28 -11.33 -14.83
N GLU A 175 6.19 -10.01 -14.54
CA GLU A 175 6.09 -9.00 -15.60
C GLU A 175 7.34 -8.91 -16.47
N HIS A 176 8.53 -9.06 -15.90
CA HIS A 176 9.78 -9.08 -16.65
C HIS A 176 9.84 -10.21 -17.67
N CYS A 177 9.18 -11.32 -17.41
CA CYS A 177 9.12 -12.44 -18.36
C CYS A 177 7.81 -12.50 -19.18
N GLY A 178 6.90 -11.55 -19.00
CA GLY A 178 5.61 -11.52 -19.69
C GLY A 178 4.64 -12.61 -19.28
N ASP A 179 4.83 -13.20 -18.09
CA ASP A 179 3.95 -14.23 -17.53
C ASP A 179 2.74 -13.57 -16.83
N HIS A 180 1.80 -13.11 -17.66
CA HIS A 180 0.62 -12.39 -17.18
C HIS A 180 -0.27 -13.24 -16.28
N ASP A 181 -0.39 -14.53 -16.55
CA ASP A 181 -1.22 -15.42 -15.71
C ASP A 181 -0.61 -15.57 -14.31
N ALA A 182 0.70 -15.78 -14.20
CA ALA A 182 1.36 -15.85 -12.92
C ALA A 182 1.33 -14.50 -12.17
N ALA A 183 1.46 -13.37 -12.89
CA ALA A 183 1.33 -12.03 -12.31
C ALA A 183 -0.06 -11.78 -11.73
N LEU A 184 -1.13 -12.17 -12.45
CA LEU A 184 -2.50 -12.04 -11.97
C LEU A 184 -2.79 -13.00 -10.80
N ALA A 185 -2.26 -14.22 -10.83
CA ALA A 185 -2.37 -15.16 -9.72
C ALA A 185 -1.74 -14.63 -8.42
N VAL A 186 -0.66 -13.84 -8.51
CA VAL A 186 -0.06 -13.15 -7.36
C VAL A 186 -1.01 -12.10 -6.79
N ILE A 187 -1.68 -11.33 -7.64
CA ILE A 187 -2.69 -10.32 -7.23
C ILE A 187 -3.87 -11.02 -6.50
N GLU A 188 -4.30 -12.17 -7.00
CA GLU A 188 -5.37 -12.97 -6.36
C GLU A 188 -4.93 -13.49 -4.99
N ALA A 189 -3.73 -14.05 -4.89
CA ALA A 189 -3.19 -14.65 -3.66
C ALA A 189 -3.04 -13.62 -2.53
N ASP A 190 -2.64 -12.40 -2.87
CA ASP A 190 -2.47 -11.28 -1.94
C ASP A 190 -3.76 -10.50 -1.67
N ALA A 191 -4.86 -10.83 -2.34
CA ALA A 191 -6.10 -10.07 -2.31
C ALA A 191 -5.92 -8.55 -2.57
N GLY A 192 -4.83 -8.19 -3.24
CA GLY A 192 -4.52 -6.83 -3.70
C GLY A 192 -3.86 -5.91 -2.69
N ASP A 193 -3.34 -6.39 -1.58
CA ASP A 193 -2.59 -5.57 -0.62
C ASP A 193 -1.34 -4.96 -1.28
N LEU A 194 -0.61 -5.74 -2.09
CA LEU A 194 0.55 -5.28 -2.85
C LEU A 194 0.25 -4.04 -3.72
N LEU A 195 -0.99 -3.92 -4.20
CA LEU A 195 -1.41 -2.79 -5.03
C LEU A 195 -1.42 -1.46 -4.27
N ALA A 196 -1.38 -1.47 -2.92
CA ALA A 196 -1.25 -0.26 -2.12
C ALA A 196 0.12 0.40 -2.27
N SER A 197 1.15 -0.36 -2.66
CA SER A 197 2.51 0.11 -2.90
C SER A 197 2.70 0.72 -4.30
N LEU A 198 1.69 0.62 -5.19
CA LEU A 198 1.73 1.17 -6.54
C LEU A 198 0.97 2.48 -6.61
N SER A 199 1.41 3.37 -7.49
CA SER A 199 0.62 4.55 -7.86
C SER A 199 -0.50 4.17 -8.85
N PRO A 200 -1.59 4.97 -8.93
CA PRO A 200 -2.64 4.77 -9.94
C PRO A 200 -2.10 4.70 -11.38
N ALA A 201 -1.14 5.57 -11.71
CA ALA A 201 -0.55 5.62 -13.06
C ALA A 201 0.24 4.34 -13.40
N GLU A 202 1.04 3.83 -12.46
CA GLU A 202 1.77 2.58 -12.63
C GLU A 202 0.83 1.40 -12.85
N LEU A 203 -0.22 1.27 -12.03
CA LEU A 203 -1.17 0.16 -12.19
C LEU A 203 -1.94 0.26 -13.51
N LEU A 204 -2.38 1.46 -13.91
CA LEU A 204 -3.06 1.64 -15.20
C LEU A 204 -2.14 1.31 -16.37
N GLN A 205 -0.86 1.66 -16.31
CA GLN A 205 0.13 1.30 -17.32
C GLN A 205 0.31 -0.23 -17.40
N ARG A 206 0.40 -0.92 -16.26
CA ARG A 206 0.50 -2.39 -16.19
C ARG A 206 -0.73 -3.07 -16.78
N LEU A 207 -1.92 -2.61 -16.42
CA LEU A 207 -3.19 -3.10 -16.98
C LEU A 207 -3.28 -2.89 -18.50
N GLY A 208 -2.76 -1.77 -19.02
CA GLY A 208 -2.72 -1.52 -20.46
C GLY A 208 -1.80 -2.47 -21.24
N ARG A 209 -0.87 -3.15 -20.56
CA ARG A 209 0.01 -4.17 -21.15
C ARG A 209 -0.52 -5.60 -21.00
N CYS A 210 -1.46 -5.80 -20.05
CA CYS A 210 -2.01 -7.12 -19.80
C CYS A 210 -3.07 -7.49 -20.87
N PRO A 211 -2.94 -8.65 -21.53
CA PRO A 211 -3.93 -9.11 -22.47
C PRO A 211 -5.30 -9.32 -21.82
N VAL A 212 -6.38 -8.97 -22.52
CA VAL A 212 -7.76 -9.11 -22.02
C VAL A 212 -8.08 -10.57 -21.71
N GLU A 213 -7.58 -11.49 -22.53
CA GLU A 213 -7.78 -12.92 -22.36
C GLU A 213 -7.11 -13.46 -21.08
N ALA A 214 -5.98 -12.89 -20.68
CA ALA A 214 -5.35 -13.22 -19.41
C ALA A 214 -6.23 -12.74 -18.23
N LEU A 215 -6.72 -11.50 -18.27
CA LEU A 215 -7.64 -10.99 -17.25
C LEU A 215 -8.90 -11.85 -17.14
N GLN A 216 -9.48 -12.29 -18.27
CA GLN A 216 -10.70 -13.14 -18.26
C GLN A 216 -10.47 -14.51 -17.61
N ARG A 217 -9.25 -15.05 -17.67
CA ARG A 217 -8.89 -16.30 -16.97
C ARG A 217 -8.71 -16.09 -15.44
N HIS A 218 -8.57 -14.83 -14.98
CA HIS A 218 -8.33 -14.47 -13.59
C HIS A 218 -9.45 -13.56 -13.02
N PRO A 219 -10.70 -14.06 -12.90
CA PRO A 219 -11.83 -13.23 -12.49
C PRO A 219 -11.70 -12.66 -11.06
N LEU A 220 -11.00 -13.34 -10.15
CA LEU A 220 -10.70 -12.80 -8.82
C LEU A 220 -9.74 -11.61 -8.89
N ALA A 221 -8.73 -11.66 -9.78
CA ALA A 221 -7.86 -10.52 -9.99
C ALA A 221 -8.65 -9.30 -10.52
N ILE A 222 -9.65 -9.52 -11.40
CA ILE A 222 -10.52 -8.44 -11.88
C ILE A 222 -11.27 -7.79 -10.70
N LEU A 223 -11.84 -8.57 -9.78
CA LEU A 223 -12.53 -8.05 -8.59
C LEU A 223 -11.60 -7.24 -7.70
N VAL A 224 -10.39 -7.74 -7.45
CA VAL A 224 -9.34 -7.04 -6.68
C VAL A 224 -9.00 -5.70 -7.33
N LEU A 225 -8.79 -5.70 -8.64
CA LEU A 225 -8.51 -4.50 -9.43
C LEU A 225 -9.70 -3.51 -9.42
N MET A 226 -10.94 -3.99 -9.56
CA MET A 226 -12.15 -3.16 -9.43
C MET A 226 -12.20 -2.47 -8.06
N ARG A 227 -11.95 -3.20 -6.98
CA ARG A 227 -11.93 -2.64 -5.63
C ARG A 227 -10.84 -1.57 -5.48
N ARG A 228 -9.68 -1.77 -6.07
CA ARG A 228 -8.57 -0.80 -6.07
C ARG A 228 -8.93 0.45 -6.90
N MET A 229 -9.51 0.28 -8.09
CA MET A 229 -9.96 1.40 -8.92
C MET A 229 -11.01 2.25 -8.21
N PHE A 230 -11.95 1.63 -7.48
CA PHE A 230 -12.89 2.35 -6.63
C PHE A 230 -12.15 3.20 -5.58
N THR A 231 -11.20 2.61 -4.85
CA THR A 231 -10.43 3.31 -3.80
C THR A 231 -9.71 4.54 -4.35
N TRP A 232 -9.20 4.47 -5.57
CA TRP A 232 -8.51 5.56 -6.26
C TRP A 232 -9.43 6.47 -7.08
N GLN A 233 -10.76 6.30 -6.97
CA GLN A 233 -11.75 7.07 -7.70
C GLN A 233 -11.62 6.96 -9.24
N GLN A 234 -11.01 5.89 -9.73
CA GLN A 234 -10.89 5.55 -11.15
C GLN A 234 -12.17 4.82 -11.64
N ILE A 235 -13.33 5.46 -11.47
CA ILE A 235 -14.63 4.84 -11.72
C ILE A 235 -14.82 4.35 -13.15
N PRO A 236 -14.42 5.09 -14.21
CA PRO A 236 -14.52 4.59 -15.59
C PRO A 236 -13.79 3.24 -15.76
N LYS A 237 -12.57 3.13 -15.23
CA LYS A 237 -11.78 1.89 -15.32
C LYS A 237 -12.38 0.74 -14.50
N MET A 238 -12.94 1.06 -13.34
CA MET A 238 -13.71 0.08 -12.54
C MET A 238 -14.87 -0.49 -13.36
N MET A 239 -15.62 0.35 -14.09
CA MET A 239 -16.75 -0.09 -14.90
C MET A 239 -16.34 -0.91 -16.12
N GLU A 240 -15.20 -0.62 -16.75
CA GLU A 240 -14.61 -1.46 -17.79
C GLU A 240 -14.26 -2.85 -17.26
N LEU A 241 -13.62 -2.92 -16.10
CA LEU A 241 -13.28 -4.19 -15.44
C LEU A 241 -14.55 -5.00 -15.06
N LYS A 242 -15.60 -4.30 -14.59
CA LYS A 242 -16.91 -4.92 -14.33
C LYS A 242 -17.46 -5.59 -15.58
N ALA A 243 -17.51 -4.87 -16.69
CA ALA A 243 -18.02 -5.41 -17.95
C ALA A 243 -17.18 -6.62 -18.42
N LEU A 244 -15.87 -6.57 -18.20
CA LEU A 244 -14.98 -7.70 -18.51
C LEU A 244 -15.27 -8.92 -17.64
N LEU A 245 -15.51 -8.73 -16.34
CA LEU A 245 -15.88 -9.81 -15.42
C LEU A 245 -17.21 -10.47 -15.83
N GLU A 246 -18.24 -9.65 -16.12
CA GLU A 246 -19.55 -10.15 -16.54
C GLU A 246 -19.45 -10.94 -17.86
N ALA A 247 -18.63 -10.45 -18.80
CA ALA A 247 -18.37 -11.17 -20.05
C ALA A 247 -17.66 -12.50 -19.80
N ALA A 248 -16.64 -12.54 -18.94
CA ALA A 248 -15.91 -13.76 -18.59
C ALA A 248 -16.85 -14.81 -17.96
N VAL A 249 -17.69 -14.39 -17.00
CA VAL A 249 -18.66 -15.30 -16.36
C VAL A 249 -19.70 -15.82 -17.36
N ALA A 250 -20.13 -14.99 -18.32
CA ALA A 250 -21.08 -15.40 -19.37
C ALA A 250 -20.45 -16.36 -20.38
N GLN A 251 -19.17 -16.23 -20.68
CA GLN A 251 -18.42 -17.09 -21.61
C GLN A 251 -18.06 -18.45 -21.00
N HIS A 252 -18.11 -18.59 -19.68
CA HIS A 252 -17.72 -19.79 -18.95
C HIS A 252 -18.91 -20.41 -18.17
N PRO A 253 -19.98 -20.87 -18.87
CA PRO A 253 -21.12 -21.48 -18.20
C PRO A 253 -20.77 -22.79 -17.49
N GLU A 254 -19.65 -23.43 -17.83
CA GLU A 254 -19.10 -24.63 -17.21
C GLU A 254 -18.55 -24.38 -15.80
N TRP A 255 -18.25 -23.16 -15.41
CA TRP A 255 -17.83 -22.86 -14.06
C TRP A 255 -18.92 -23.23 -13.05
N PRO A 256 -18.58 -23.73 -11.86
CA PRO A 256 -19.54 -24.07 -10.83
C PRO A 256 -20.51 -22.91 -10.57
N ALA A 257 -21.81 -23.19 -10.47
CA ALA A 257 -22.82 -22.15 -10.24
C ALA A 257 -22.55 -21.33 -8.98
N ALA A 258 -22.01 -21.98 -7.93
CA ALA A 258 -21.60 -21.31 -6.69
C ALA A 258 -20.47 -20.30 -6.94
N GLU A 259 -19.47 -20.64 -7.76
CA GLU A 259 -18.35 -19.73 -8.05
C GLU A 259 -18.79 -18.56 -8.92
N ARG A 260 -19.58 -18.80 -9.97
CA ARG A 260 -20.20 -17.72 -10.75
C ARG A 260 -21.03 -16.78 -9.88
N GLY A 261 -21.82 -17.35 -8.94
CA GLY A 261 -22.58 -16.57 -7.97
C GLY A 261 -21.68 -15.76 -7.01
N ASN A 262 -20.57 -16.32 -6.57
CA ASN A 262 -19.58 -15.61 -5.74
C ASN A 262 -18.98 -14.42 -6.48
N LEU A 263 -18.57 -14.61 -7.74
CA LEU A 263 -17.95 -13.56 -8.56
C LEU A 263 -18.93 -12.41 -8.84
N LEU A 264 -20.16 -12.72 -9.27
CA LEU A 264 -21.17 -11.70 -9.55
C LEU A 264 -21.68 -11.01 -8.29
N GLY A 265 -21.86 -11.76 -7.20
CA GLY A 265 -22.26 -11.20 -5.91
C GLY A 265 -21.19 -10.28 -5.33
N GLU A 266 -19.91 -10.64 -5.42
CA GLU A 266 -18.82 -9.78 -4.97
C GLU A 266 -18.67 -8.54 -5.88
N CYS A 267 -18.96 -8.65 -7.17
CA CYS A 267 -19.10 -7.53 -8.09
C CYS A 267 -20.20 -6.56 -7.64
N ASP A 268 -21.41 -7.07 -7.28
CA ASP A 268 -22.50 -6.28 -6.71
C ASP A 268 -22.08 -5.56 -5.43
N LEU A 269 -21.34 -6.26 -4.54
CA LEU A 269 -20.83 -5.68 -3.32
C LEU A 269 -19.89 -4.50 -3.61
N ILE A 270 -18.90 -4.66 -4.52
CA ILE A 270 -17.97 -3.56 -4.88
C ILE A 270 -18.75 -2.40 -5.52
N GLN A 271 -19.72 -2.69 -6.36
CA GLN A 271 -20.57 -1.69 -6.99
C GLN A 271 -21.40 -0.90 -5.97
N SER A 272 -21.80 -1.53 -4.85
CA SER A 272 -22.58 -0.86 -3.79
C SER A 272 -21.83 0.33 -3.18
N PHE A 273 -20.49 0.32 -3.20
CA PHE A 273 -19.67 1.41 -2.66
C PHE A 273 -19.79 2.70 -3.45
N LEU A 274 -20.29 2.67 -4.70
CA LEU A 274 -20.59 3.88 -5.47
C LEU A 274 -21.74 4.69 -4.86
N PHE A 275 -22.60 4.03 -4.07
CA PHE A 275 -23.73 4.63 -3.38
C PHE A 275 -23.44 4.98 -1.92
N TYR A 276 -22.22 5.07 -1.53
CA TYR A 276 -21.58 5.17 -0.22
C TYR A 276 -22.43 5.67 0.98
N ASN A 277 -23.45 6.51 0.77
CA ASN A 277 -24.35 7.01 1.81
C ASN A 277 -25.84 6.80 1.47
N ASP A 278 -26.17 6.08 0.39
CA ASP A 278 -27.53 5.72 0.05
C ASP A 278 -27.83 4.28 0.46
N ILE A 279 -28.27 4.11 1.71
CA ILE A 279 -28.50 2.78 2.27
C ILE A 279 -29.56 2.00 1.47
N THR A 280 -30.53 2.65 0.84
CA THR A 280 -31.55 2.01 0.01
C THR A 280 -30.94 1.40 -1.25
N GLN A 281 -30.08 2.13 -1.94
CA GLN A 281 -29.38 1.60 -3.12
C GLN A 281 -28.36 0.53 -2.75
N MET A 282 -27.58 0.77 -1.69
CA MET A 282 -26.62 -0.22 -1.17
C MET A 282 -27.32 -1.52 -0.80
N SER A 283 -28.47 -1.45 -0.11
CA SER A 283 -29.25 -2.60 0.34
C SER A 283 -29.70 -3.49 -0.82
N ARG A 284 -30.12 -2.91 -1.94
CA ARG A 284 -30.47 -3.69 -3.13
C ARG A 284 -29.32 -4.59 -3.57
N LEU A 285 -28.12 -4.02 -3.66
CA LEU A 285 -26.92 -4.75 -4.09
C LEU A 285 -26.45 -5.75 -3.02
N HIS A 286 -26.51 -5.38 -1.73
CA HIS A 286 -26.18 -6.30 -0.64
C HIS A 286 -27.13 -7.51 -0.58
N ARG A 287 -28.44 -7.31 -0.78
CA ARG A 287 -29.42 -8.41 -0.86
C ARG A 287 -29.19 -9.27 -2.10
N SER A 288 -28.85 -8.66 -3.24
CA SER A 288 -28.47 -9.39 -4.46
C SER A 288 -27.23 -10.25 -4.21
N ALA A 289 -26.16 -9.65 -3.70
CA ALA A 289 -24.93 -10.34 -3.36
C ALA A 289 -25.15 -11.47 -2.34
N SER A 290 -25.92 -11.20 -1.26
CA SER A 290 -26.19 -12.19 -0.21
C SER A 290 -26.98 -13.43 -0.70
N ARG A 291 -27.76 -13.29 -1.79
CA ARG A 291 -28.44 -14.43 -2.43
C ARG A 291 -27.53 -15.24 -3.32
N GLN A 292 -26.56 -14.58 -3.96
CA GLN A 292 -25.66 -15.20 -4.93
C GLN A 292 -24.44 -15.84 -4.27
N MET A 293 -23.90 -15.19 -3.22
CA MET A 293 -22.64 -15.60 -2.61
C MET A 293 -22.82 -16.75 -1.60
N SER A 294 -22.00 -17.77 -1.75
CA SER A 294 -21.87 -18.91 -0.82
C SER A 294 -20.70 -18.78 0.15
N ARG A 295 -19.78 -17.83 -0.09
CA ARG A 295 -18.65 -17.49 0.75
C ARG A 295 -18.57 -15.97 0.96
N PRO A 296 -17.86 -15.48 1.99
CA PRO A 296 -17.53 -14.06 2.12
C PRO A 296 -16.68 -13.55 0.94
N ALA A 297 -16.72 -12.24 0.73
CA ALA A 297 -15.91 -11.55 -0.24
C ALA A 297 -14.41 -11.72 0.04
N VAL A 298 -13.61 -11.87 -1.00
CA VAL A 298 -12.15 -11.95 -0.93
C VAL A 298 -11.53 -10.55 -0.91
N THR A 299 -12.14 -9.61 -1.62
CA THR A 299 -11.60 -8.26 -1.81
C THR A 299 -11.83 -7.32 -0.63
N LEU A 300 -12.55 -7.75 0.40
CA LEU A 300 -12.88 -6.94 1.56
C LEU A 300 -12.48 -7.65 2.86
N ARG A 301 -11.58 -7.01 3.63
CA ARG A 301 -11.23 -7.47 4.96
C ARG A 301 -12.16 -6.86 6.01
N ASN A 302 -12.55 -7.63 7.01
CA ASN A 302 -13.43 -7.17 8.10
C ASN A 302 -12.75 -6.15 9.04
N SER A 303 -11.42 -6.02 8.98
CA SER A 303 -10.63 -5.01 9.71
C SER A 303 -10.59 -3.64 9.02
N GLY A 304 -11.12 -3.52 7.81
CA GLY A 304 -11.12 -2.28 7.04
C GLY A 304 -11.98 -1.16 7.65
N SER A 305 -11.87 0.04 7.08
CA SER A 305 -12.70 1.19 7.49
C SER A 305 -14.08 1.10 6.84
N TRP A 306 -15.10 0.75 7.62
CA TRP A 306 -16.48 0.65 7.18
C TRP A 306 -17.10 2.03 6.88
N THR A 307 -16.77 3.04 7.71
CA THR A 307 -17.31 4.40 7.56
C THR A 307 -16.52 5.27 6.60
N PHE A 308 -15.60 4.70 5.81
CA PHE A 308 -14.66 5.43 4.95
C PHE A 308 -13.86 6.53 5.68
N GLY A 309 -13.72 6.42 7.00
CA GLY A 309 -13.04 7.39 7.86
C GLY A 309 -13.94 8.43 8.49
N SER A 310 -15.27 8.34 8.32
CA SER A 310 -16.22 9.15 9.08
C SER A 310 -16.26 8.72 10.55
N PRO A 311 -16.27 9.65 11.54
CA PRO A 311 -16.39 9.30 12.95
C PRO A 311 -17.82 8.92 13.37
N SER A 312 -18.82 9.12 12.51
CA SER A 312 -20.23 8.91 12.79
C SER A 312 -20.94 8.20 11.66
N VAL A 313 -21.69 7.16 11.99
CA VAL A 313 -22.55 6.44 11.06
C VAL A 313 -23.72 7.33 10.64
N LEU A 314 -24.34 8.03 11.58
CA LEU A 314 -25.48 8.89 11.31
C LEU A 314 -25.11 10.08 10.41
N MET A 315 -23.95 10.72 10.64
CA MET A 315 -23.45 11.79 9.76
C MET A 315 -23.29 11.31 8.33
N MET A 316 -22.94 10.04 8.14
CA MET A 316 -22.74 9.48 6.83
C MET A 316 -24.07 9.12 6.13
N TYR A 317 -25.04 8.55 6.84
CA TYR A 317 -26.22 7.96 6.22
C TYR A 317 -27.49 8.80 6.32
N TYR A 318 -27.54 9.84 7.16
CA TYR A 318 -28.70 10.75 7.21
C TYR A 318 -28.68 11.73 6.02
N ARG A 319 -29.54 11.48 5.04
CA ARG A 319 -29.52 12.19 3.75
C ARG A 319 -30.43 13.40 3.72
N ALA A 320 -31.62 13.31 4.27
CA ALA A 320 -32.62 14.36 4.16
C ALA A 320 -33.53 14.44 5.41
N PRO A 321 -34.06 15.64 5.71
CA PRO A 321 -35.04 15.82 6.76
C PRO A 321 -36.27 14.92 6.56
N GLY A 322 -36.70 14.27 7.64
CA GLY A 322 -37.87 13.37 7.63
C GLY A 322 -37.57 11.91 7.24
N GLU A 323 -36.41 11.59 6.67
CA GLU A 323 -36.07 10.24 6.20
C GLU A 323 -35.44 9.35 7.29
N LEU A 324 -35.08 9.88 8.47
CA LEU A 324 -34.36 9.16 9.52
C LEU A 324 -34.96 7.78 9.88
N GLY A 325 -36.29 7.73 10.07
CA GLY A 325 -36.96 6.51 10.45
C GLY A 325 -36.86 5.41 9.36
N LYS A 326 -36.96 5.82 8.11
CA LYS A 326 -36.82 4.94 6.96
C LYS A 326 -35.37 4.47 6.79
N GLU A 327 -34.40 5.36 6.92
CA GLU A 327 -32.97 5.06 6.82
C GLU A 327 -32.53 4.09 7.93
N LEU A 328 -33.00 4.30 9.17
CA LEU A 328 -32.77 3.37 10.28
C LEU A 328 -33.37 1.99 10.05
N ALA A 329 -34.64 1.93 9.59
CA ALA A 329 -35.30 0.66 9.28
C ALA A 329 -34.53 -0.10 8.18
N GLU A 330 -34.15 0.58 7.10
CA GLU A 330 -33.40 0.00 6.01
C GLU A 330 -31.99 -0.44 6.47
N MET A 331 -31.34 0.29 7.38
CA MET A 331 -30.06 -0.11 7.98
C MET A 331 -30.20 -1.43 8.73
N TYR A 332 -31.22 -1.57 9.60
CA TYR A 332 -31.46 -2.81 10.33
C TYR A 332 -31.77 -4.00 9.42
N GLU A 333 -32.46 -3.78 8.31
CA GLU A 333 -32.76 -4.83 7.33
C GLU A 333 -31.56 -5.18 6.45
N CYS A 334 -30.74 -4.21 6.10
CA CYS A 334 -29.61 -4.38 5.18
C CYS A 334 -28.41 -5.06 5.83
N MET A 335 -28.05 -4.66 7.06
CA MET A 335 -26.78 -5.08 7.67
C MET A 335 -26.63 -6.60 7.85
N PRO A 336 -27.65 -7.40 8.17
CA PRO A 336 -27.52 -8.86 8.20
C PRO A 336 -27.08 -9.47 6.85
N HIS A 337 -27.56 -8.93 5.73
CA HIS A 337 -27.12 -9.34 4.39
C HIS A 337 -25.67 -8.98 4.12
N TYR A 338 -25.28 -7.76 4.52
CA TYR A 338 -23.92 -7.28 4.39
C TYR A 338 -22.95 -8.10 5.27
N TYR A 339 -23.28 -8.36 6.53
CA TYR A 339 -22.44 -9.17 7.44
C TYR A 339 -22.18 -10.57 6.91
N LYS A 340 -23.19 -11.20 6.30
CA LYS A 340 -23.04 -12.52 5.69
C LYS A 340 -21.97 -12.54 4.60
N ILE A 341 -21.95 -11.52 3.73
CA ILE A 341 -21.04 -11.48 2.56
C ILE A 341 -19.69 -10.85 2.86
N THR A 342 -19.49 -10.27 4.04
CA THR A 342 -18.25 -9.55 4.40
C THR A 342 -17.57 -10.07 5.66
N ASN A 343 -17.99 -11.26 6.13
CA ASN A 343 -17.48 -11.82 7.38
C ASN A 343 -17.64 -10.87 8.58
N GLY A 344 -18.76 -10.15 8.64
CA GLY A 344 -19.12 -9.28 9.77
C GLY A 344 -18.49 -7.90 9.76
N HIS A 345 -17.91 -7.43 8.65
CA HIS A 345 -17.37 -6.07 8.52
C HIS A 345 -18.43 -5.01 8.86
N GLY A 346 -18.09 -4.01 9.67
CA GLY A 346 -19.02 -2.96 10.11
C GLY A 346 -20.08 -3.41 11.12
N ARG A 347 -19.91 -4.54 11.80
CA ARG A 347 -20.87 -5.07 12.76
C ARG A 347 -21.15 -4.07 13.87
N GLY A 348 -22.45 -3.85 14.16
CA GLY A 348 -22.93 -2.86 15.13
C GLY A 348 -23.30 -1.50 14.55
N ALA A 349 -23.10 -1.28 13.23
CA ALA A 349 -23.38 0.00 12.59
C ALA A 349 -24.85 0.43 12.72
N GLU A 350 -25.81 -0.49 12.57
CA GLU A 350 -27.24 -0.21 12.71
C GLU A 350 -27.61 0.27 14.12
N ARG A 351 -27.02 -0.34 15.14
CA ARG A 351 -27.23 0.06 16.54
C ARG A 351 -26.54 1.35 16.89
N LEU A 352 -25.35 1.58 16.36
CA LEU A 352 -24.63 2.82 16.56
C LEU A 352 -25.38 3.98 15.92
N MET A 353 -25.90 3.80 14.70
CA MET A 353 -26.73 4.83 14.04
C MET A 353 -27.99 5.18 14.86
N ASP A 354 -28.70 4.17 15.42
CA ASP A 354 -29.84 4.41 16.30
C ASP A 354 -29.44 5.10 17.62
N ALA A 355 -28.26 4.71 18.19
CA ALA A 355 -27.73 5.36 19.37
C ALA A 355 -27.40 6.85 19.11
N GLU A 356 -26.79 7.16 17.98
CA GLU A 356 -26.49 8.54 17.57
C GLU A 356 -27.75 9.35 17.31
N ALA A 357 -28.80 8.73 16.71
CA ALA A 357 -30.10 9.35 16.54
C ALA A 357 -30.77 9.65 17.88
N ALA A 358 -30.78 8.68 18.82
CA ALA A 358 -31.30 8.86 20.16
C ALA A 358 -30.56 9.98 20.93
N TYR A 359 -29.23 10.06 20.77
CA TYR A 359 -28.41 11.13 21.35
C TYR A 359 -28.86 12.53 20.86
N LEU A 360 -29.03 12.70 19.54
CA LEU A 360 -29.45 13.98 18.97
C LEU A 360 -30.91 14.36 19.33
N GLN A 361 -31.74 13.36 19.63
CA GLN A 361 -33.12 13.57 20.13
C GLN A 361 -33.19 13.86 21.63
N GLY A 362 -32.07 13.89 22.33
CA GLY A 362 -32.00 14.09 23.78
C GLY A 362 -32.35 12.85 24.63
N ALA A 363 -32.57 11.70 24.00
CA ALA A 363 -32.86 10.43 24.71
C ALA A 363 -31.55 9.73 25.11
N TRP A 364 -30.77 10.40 25.97
CA TRP A 364 -29.38 10.03 26.28
C TRP A 364 -29.26 8.68 27.00
N GLU A 365 -30.21 8.29 27.84
CA GLU A 365 -30.26 6.97 28.50
C GLU A 365 -30.43 5.84 27.42
N LYS A 366 -31.36 6.04 26.49
CA LYS A 366 -31.53 5.13 25.34
C LYS A 366 -30.26 5.05 24.50
N ALA A 367 -29.66 6.21 24.22
CA ALA A 367 -28.42 6.28 23.46
C ALA A 367 -27.28 5.50 24.13
N ALA A 368 -27.12 5.63 25.44
CA ALA A 368 -26.09 4.90 26.20
C ALA A 368 -26.31 3.37 26.16
N VAL A 369 -27.56 2.90 26.33
CA VAL A 369 -27.87 1.46 26.25
C VAL A 369 -27.59 0.89 24.83
N LEU A 370 -27.97 1.61 23.78
CA LEU A 370 -27.73 1.20 22.40
C LEU A 370 -26.23 1.22 22.09
N LEU A 371 -25.49 2.20 22.60
CA LEU A 371 -24.04 2.31 22.44
C LEU A 371 -23.31 1.10 23.05
N GLU A 372 -23.68 0.66 24.26
CA GLU A 372 -23.06 -0.52 24.86
C GLU A 372 -23.30 -1.80 24.03
N ARG A 373 -24.47 -1.93 23.44
CA ARG A 373 -24.78 -3.04 22.52
C ARG A 373 -23.99 -2.94 21.21
N ALA A 374 -23.91 -1.73 20.62
CA ALA A 374 -23.11 -1.49 19.43
C ALA A 374 -21.63 -1.80 19.67
N ARG A 375 -21.10 -1.40 20.84
CA ARG A 375 -19.71 -1.66 21.26
C ARG A 375 -19.42 -3.15 21.41
N ALA A 376 -20.36 -3.91 21.96
CA ALA A 376 -20.24 -5.36 22.07
C ALA A 376 -20.20 -6.04 20.69
N ASP A 377 -21.05 -5.58 19.77
CA ASP A 377 -21.07 -6.10 18.37
C ASP A 377 -19.80 -5.70 17.58
N ALA A 378 -19.27 -4.49 17.83
CA ALA A 378 -18.07 -3.95 17.18
C ALA A 378 -16.74 -4.55 17.69
N ALA A 379 -16.80 -5.48 18.64
CA ALA A 379 -15.60 -6.08 19.24
C ALA A 379 -14.66 -6.65 18.15
N GLY A 380 -13.39 -6.24 18.20
CA GLY A 380 -12.37 -6.64 17.23
C GLY A 380 -12.34 -5.81 15.93
N GLN A 381 -13.24 -4.81 15.77
CA GLN A 381 -13.27 -3.91 14.62
C GLN A 381 -12.87 -2.49 15.05
N GLU A 382 -11.65 -2.09 14.75
CA GLU A 382 -11.05 -0.83 15.20
C GLU A 382 -11.87 0.39 14.74
N ASN A 383 -12.29 0.43 13.47
CA ASN A 383 -13.09 1.53 12.93
C ASN A 383 -14.39 1.74 13.70
N MET A 384 -15.18 0.66 13.88
CA MET A 384 -16.46 0.74 14.58
C MET A 384 -16.28 1.06 16.07
N THR A 385 -15.21 0.57 16.69
CA THR A 385 -14.84 0.91 18.08
C THR A 385 -14.58 2.41 18.23
N LEU A 386 -13.83 3.02 17.32
CA LEU A 386 -13.56 4.46 17.31
C LEU A 386 -14.85 5.29 17.11
N CYS A 387 -15.75 4.84 16.23
CA CYS A 387 -17.07 5.49 16.08
C CYS A 387 -17.92 5.38 17.37
N CYS A 388 -17.88 4.24 18.07
CA CYS A 388 -18.50 4.10 19.39
C CYS A 388 -17.85 5.04 20.41
N ASP A 389 -16.53 5.20 20.40
CA ASP A 389 -15.81 6.11 21.27
C ASP A 389 -16.20 7.57 21.02
N PHE A 390 -16.42 7.95 19.75
CA PHE A 390 -16.91 9.28 19.40
C PHE A 390 -18.26 9.61 20.06
N LEU A 391 -19.23 8.69 20.00
CA LEU A 391 -20.50 8.87 20.66
C LEU A 391 -20.36 8.84 22.19
N ALA A 392 -19.52 7.96 22.75
CA ALA A 392 -19.26 7.89 24.18
C ALA A 392 -18.73 9.21 24.75
N LEU A 393 -17.78 9.83 24.05
CA LEU A 393 -17.21 11.13 24.42
C LEU A 393 -18.26 12.24 24.40
N ARG A 394 -19.15 12.24 23.39
CA ARG A 394 -20.26 13.20 23.31
C ARG A 394 -21.27 13.01 24.45
N LEU A 395 -21.60 11.76 24.82
CA LEU A 395 -22.43 11.45 25.98
C LEU A 395 -21.77 11.88 27.28
N ALA A 396 -20.44 11.74 27.41
CA ALA A 396 -19.71 12.22 28.61
C ALA A 396 -19.84 13.75 28.80
N LEU A 397 -19.80 14.53 27.69
CA LEU A 397 -20.06 15.98 27.74
C LEU A 397 -21.46 16.33 28.25
N CYS A 398 -22.42 15.41 28.11
CA CYS A 398 -23.78 15.54 28.68
C CYS A 398 -23.93 14.93 30.10
N GLY A 399 -22.82 14.57 30.75
CA GLY A 399 -22.83 13.95 32.07
C GLY A 399 -23.30 12.49 32.08
N LYS A 400 -23.32 11.81 30.95
CA LYS A 400 -23.82 10.43 30.77
C LYS A 400 -22.72 9.44 30.36
N GLY A 401 -21.46 9.67 30.70
CA GLY A 401 -20.35 8.81 30.33
C GLY A 401 -19.22 8.85 31.36
N LYS A 402 -18.16 8.07 31.10
CA LYS A 402 -16.92 8.08 31.88
C LYS A 402 -16.00 9.17 31.34
N GLU A 403 -15.43 9.95 32.23
CA GLU A 403 -14.32 10.86 31.95
C GLU A 403 -13.01 10.08 31.85
N GLY A 404 -12.08 10.56 31.01
CA GLY A 404 -10.72 10.04 30.98
C GLY A 404 -10.41 9.14 29.78
N TYR A 405 -10.60 9.64 28.55
CA TYR A 405 -10.14 8.95 27.33
C TYR A 405 -8.67 9.32 27.01
N ASP A 406 -7.80 8.32 26.92
CA ASP A 406 -6.38 8.52 26.61
C ASP A 406 -6.15 8.47 25.10
N PHE A 407 -6.26 9.63 24.45
CA PHE A 407 -6.00 9.79 23.02
C PHE A 407 -4.55 9.47 22.64
N ALA A 408 -3.58 9.77 23.52
CA ALA A 408 -2.17 9.57 23.23
C ALA A 408 -1.82 8.07 23.19
N ALA A 409 -2.27 7.32 24.19
CA ALA A 409 -2.08 5.86 24.22
C ALA A 409 -2.78 5.18 23.03
N LYS A 410 -4.01 5.59 22.71
CA LYS A 410 -4.74 5.03 21.58
C LYS A 410 -4.05 5.32 20.25
N ARG A 411 -3.57 6.55 20.05
CA ARG A 411 -2.81 6.95 18.87
C ARG A 411 -1.52 6.13 18.71
N ALA A 412 -0.77 5.95 19.79
CA ALA A 412 0.44 5.14 19.78
C ALA A 412 0.17 3.70 19.36
N ALA A 413 -0.91 3.09 19.86
CA ALA A 413 -1.32 1.75 19.51
C ALA A 413 -1.72 1.62 18.02
N LEU A 414 -2.39 2.62 17.44
CA LEU A 414 -2.74 2.64 16.01
C LEU A 414 -1.51 2.82 15.11
N LEU A 415 -0.57 3.66 15.50
CA LEU A 415 0.68 3.86 14.77
C LEU A 415 1.53 2.58 14.71
N GLN A 416 1.56 1.78 15.78
CA GLN A 416 2.22 0.48 15.77
C GLN A 416 1.60 -0.51 14.78
N LYS A 417 0.30 -0.36 14.48
CA LYS A 417 -0.39 -1.18 13.47
C LYS A 417 -0.22 -0.67 12.04
N HIS A 418 0.49 0.46 11.84
CA HIS A 418 0.62 1.15 10.55
C HIS A 418 -0.72 1.52 9.87
N ASP A 419 -1.76 1.78 10.66
CA ASP A 419 -3.11 2.10 10.18
C ASP A 419 -3.35 3.62 10.17
N GLY A 420 -2.85 4.29 9.13
CA GLY A 420 -2.98 5.74 8.98
C GLY A 420 -4.42 6.24 8.90
N VAL A 421 -5.34 5.44 8.34
CA VAL A 421 -6.76 5.82 8.24
C VAL A 421 -7.39 5.91 9.61
N GLN A 422 -7.14 4.94 10.49
CA GLN A 422 -7.68 4.94 11.85
C GLN A 422 -6.99 6.00 12.73
N VAL A 423 -5.73 6.34 12.48
CA VAL A 423 -5.05 7.45 13.14
C VAL A 423 -5.76 8.77 12.83
N HIS A 424 -6.05 9.07 11.57
CA HIS A 424 -6.76 10.30 11.19
C HIS A 424 -8.20 10.32 11.69
N LEU A 425 -8.87 9.17 11.75
CA LEU A 425 -10.18 9.05 12.37
C LEU A 425 -10.12 9.42 13.86
N LEU A 426 -9.16 8.87 14.62
CA LEU A 426 -8.96 9.21 16.02
C LEU A 426 -8.63 10.70 16.20
N GLU A 427 -7.79 11.27 15.37
CA GLU A 427 -7.44 12.69 15.37
C GLU A 427 -8.67 13.59 15.13
N SER A 428 -9.58 13.19 14.23
CA SER A 428 -10.84 13.90 14.00
C SER A 428 -11.75 13.86 15.22
N ILE A 429 -11.83 12.71 15.91
CA ILE A 429 -12.58 12.55 17.15
C ILE A 429 -12.02 13.45 18.26
N ALA A 430 -10.69 13.44 18.43
CA ALA A 430 -10.02 14.28 19.41
C ALA A 430 -10.22 15.77 19.14
N ALA A 431 -10.08 16.20 17.88
CA ALA A 431 -10.28 17.57 17.45
C ALA A 431 -11.69 18.07 17.77
N TYR A 432 -12.70 17.29 17.41
CA TYR A 432 -14.10 17.62 17.69
C TYR A 432 -14.39 17.68 19.19
N PHE A 433 -13.90 16.71 19.96
CA PHE A 433 -14.09 16.63 21.40
C PHE A 433 -13.47 17.82 22.13
N TYR A 434 -12.21 18.13 21.87
CA TYR A 434 -11.53 19.27 22.51
C TYR A 434 -12.13 20.62 22.09
N ALA A 435 -12.56 20.76 20.83
CA ALA A 435 -13.24 21.95 20.37
C ALA A 435 -14.58 22.18 21.11
N LEU A 436 -15.36 21.12 21.34
CA LEU A 436 -16.61 21.20 22.13
C LEU A 436 -16.36 21.53 23.60
N GLN A 437 -15.21 21.18 24.15
CA GLN A 437 -14.81 21.56 25.51
C GLN A 437 -14.29 23.00 25.63
N GLY A 438 -14.15 23.74 24.53
CA GLY A 438 -13.50 25.05 24.51
C GLY A 438 -11.99 24.98 24.73
N ARG A 439 -11.34 23.87 24.36
CA ARG A 439 -9.90 23.59 24.52
C ARG A 439 -9.24 23.30 23.17
N PRO A 440 -9.39 24.18 22.17
CA PRO A 440 -8.88 23.94 20.81
C PRO A 440 -7.36 23.80 20.74
N GLU A 441 -6.61 24.30 21.73
CA GLU A 441 -5.16 24.16 21.85
C GLU A 441 -4.71 22.70 22.04
N GLN A 442 -5.61 21.82 22.48
CA GLN A 442 -5.37 20.39 22.64
C GLN A 442 -5.78 19.57 21.43
N ALA A 443 -6.42 20.20 20.46
CA ALA A 443 -6.75 19.53 19.21
C ALA A 443 -5.46 19.07 18.49
N PRO A 444 -5.48 17.91 17.81
CA PRO A 444 -4.35 17.45 17.01
C PRO A 444 -3.90 18.49 16.00
N GLU A 445 -2.58 18.51 15.71
CA GLU A 445 -1.92 19.47 14.83
C GLU A 445 -2.61 19.59 13.47
N LEU A 446 -3.01 18.45 12.89
CA LEU A 446 -3.72 18.37 11.62
C LEU A 446 -4.92 19.33 11.54
N PHE A 447 -5.71 19.44 12.61
CA PHE A 447 -6.90 20.29 12.70
C PHE A 447 -6.59 21.67 13.30
N ARG A 448 -5.69 21.73 14.29
CA ARG A 448 -5.31 22.97 14.96
C ARG A 448 -4.58 23.95 14.02
N GLU A 449 -3.74 23.42 13.13
CA GLU A 449 -2.91 24.19 12.20
C GLU A 449 -3.44 24.18 10.76
N HIS A 450 -4.67 23.68 10.55
CA HIS A 450 -5.36 23.70 9.27
C HIS A 450 -4.68 22.96 8.13
N LYS A 451 -4.07 21.81 8.45
CA LYS A 451 -3.31 20.98 7.53
C LYS A 451 -4.12 19.91 6.78
N LEU A 452 -5.46 20.00 6.81
CA LEU A 452 -6.32 18.98 6.15
C LEU A 452 -6.06 18.84 4.65
N ALA A 453 -5.58 19.91 3.99
CA ALA A 453 -5.22 19.87 2.57
C ALA A 453 -3.97 19.01 2.27
N GLU A 454 -3.11 18.79 3.27
CA GLU A 454 -1.89 18.01 3.15
C GLU A 454 -2.15 16.49 3.22
N VAL A 455 -3.36 16.10 3.68
CA VAL A 455 -3.74 14.70 3.83
C VAL A 455 -4.75 14.29 2.77
N SER A 456 -4.50 13.14 2.16
CA SER A 456 -5.43 12.55 1.20
C SER A 456 -6.52 11.78 1.94
N PHE A 457 -7.66 12.43 2.17
CA PHE A 457 -8.85 11.76 2.69
C PHE A 457 -9.66 11.11 1.58
N PHE A 458 -10.31 10.00 1.89
CA PHE A 458 -11.28 9.42 0.98
C PHE A 458 -12.46 10.38 0.75
N GLY A 459 -12.89 10.54 -0.51
CA GLY A 459 -13.88 11.55 -0.91
C GLY A 459 -15.12 11.63 0.00
N PRO A 460 -15.78 10.49 0.32
CA PRO A 460 -16.96 10.46 1.18
C PRO A 460 -16.81 11.06 2.58
N CYS A 461 -15.63 10.99 3.22
CA CYS A 461 -15.48 11.55 4.58
C CYS A 461 -15.10 13.04 4.62
N ARG A 462 -14.73 13.65 3.49
CA ARG A 462 -14.27 15.04 3.43
C ARG A 462 -15.27 16.06 4.04
N PRO A 463 -16.60 15.96 3.80
CA PRO A 463 -17.55 16.90 4.44
C PRO A 463 -17.51 16.85 5.96
N MET A 464 -17.37 15.64 6.55
CA MET A 464 -17.26 15.48 8.00
C MET A 464 -15.94 16.06 8.54
N MET A 465 -14.82 15.83 7.84
CA MET A 465 -13.52 16.42 8.23
C MET A 465 -13.58 17.95 8.18
N SER A 466 -14.17 18.55 7.14
CA SER A 466 -14.36 19.99 7.04
C SER A 466 -15.29 20.54 8.13
N LEU A 467 -16.35 19.82 8.49
CA LEU A 467 -17.23 20.19 9.61
C LEU A 467 -16.47 20.22 10.95
N ILE A 468 -15.65 19.22 11.20
CA ILE A 468 -14.83 19.11 12.41
C ILE A 468 -13.80 20.24 12.45
N GLU A 469 -13.14 20.53 11.37
CA GLU A 469 -12.20 21.65 11.27
C GLU A 469 -12.89 22.99 11.54
N GLN A 470 -14.07 23.22 10.98
CA GLN A 470 -14.87 24.43 11.30
C GLN A 470 -15.25 24.51 12.79
N GLN A 471 -15.49 23.37 13.46
CA GLN A 471 -15.73 23.36 14.90
C GLN A 471 -14.48 23.79 15.70
N VAL A 472 -13.30 23.41 15.24
CA VAL A 472 -12.03 23.88 15.84
C VAL A 472 -11.85 25.37 15.62
N TRP A 473 -12.11 25.89 14.40
CA TRP A 473 -12.05 27.33 14.12
C TRP A 473 -13.02 28.14 15.01
N LEU A 474 -14.26 27.67 15.21
CA LEU A 474 -15.19 28.30 16.11
C LEU A 474 -14.64 28.39 17.52
N ALA A 475 -14.07 27.29 18.03
CA ALA A 475 -13.49 27.27 19.37
C ALA A 475 -12.24 28.15 19.50
N GLN A 476 -11.51 28.39 18.42
CA GLN A 476 -10.38 29.33 18.33
C GLN A 476 -10.79 30.79 18.17
N GLY A 477 -12.08 31.08 17.89
CA GLY A 477 -12.56 32.43 17.57
C GLY A 477 -12.30 32.88 16.13
N GLU A 478 -11.96 31.96 15.25
CA GLU A 478 -11.63 32.20 13.83
C GLU A 478 -12.90 32.32 12.96
N TYR A 479 -13.86 33.14 13.37
CA TYR A 479 -15.19 33.25 12.76
C TYR A 479 -15.14 33.57 11.26
N VAL A 480 -14.23 34.44 10.85
CA VAL A 480 -14.06 34.81 9.43
C VAL A 480 -13.74 33.59 8.56
N LYS A 481 -12.94 32.65 9.07
CA LYS A 481 -12.62 31.41 8.36
C LYS A 481 -13.85 30.52 8.24
N VAL A 482 -14.64 30.37 9.30
CA VAL A 482 -15.89 29.60 9.27
C VAL A 482 -16.84 30.17 8.24
N ILE A 483 -17.07 31.47 8.21
CA ILE A 483 -17.94 32.13 7.25
C ILE A 483 -17.45 31.92 5.81
N ALA A 484 -16.15 32.12 5.57
CA ALA A 484 -15.55 31.99 4.23
C ALA A 484 -15.63 30.56 3.67
N HIS A 485 -15.54 29.52 4.52
CA HIS A 485 -15.51 28.13 4.07
C HIS A 485 -16.87 27.43 4.10
N SER A 486 -17.83 27.95 4.87
CA SER A 486 -19.15 27.32 5.06
C SER A 486 -19.91 27.14 3.74
N ASP A 487 -19.87 28.11 2.85
CA ASP A 487 -20.57 28.02 1.56
C ASP A 487 -20.05 26.85 0.70
N GLY A 488 -18.74 26.66 0.67
CA GLY A 488 -18.10 25.51 -0.01
C GLY A 488 -18.47 24.16 0.64
N LEU A 489 -18.56 24.10 1.97
CA LEU A 489 -18.98 22.89 2.68
C LEU A 489 -20.45 22.59 2.41
N LEU A 490 -21.34 23.59 2.50
CA LEU A 490 -22.77 23.42 2.26
C LEU A 490 -23.07 22.91 0.85
N ARG A 491 -22.42 23.50 -0.20
CA ARG A 491 -22.54 22.98 -1.57
C ARG A 491 -22.10 21.52 -1.70
N ARG A 492 -21.02 21.13 -1.04
CA ARG A 492 -20.59 19.71 -1.02
C ARG A 492 -21.58 18.82 -0.32
N CYS A 493 -22.11 19.23 0.84
CA CYS A 493 -23.13 18.46 1.57
C CYS A 493 -24.38 18.27 0.73
N GLU A 494 -24.82 19.30 0.00
CA GLU A 494 -25.97 19.22 -0.89
C GLU A 494 -25.71 18.27 -2.06
N ALA A 495 -24.59 18.42 -2.76
CA ALA A 495 -24.21 17.56 -3.89
C ALA A 495 -24.02 16.08 -3.49
N MET A 496 -23.58 15.82 -2.27
CA MET A 496 -23.32 14.48 -1.74
C MET A 496 -24.45 13.94 -0.86
N HIS A 497 -25.52 14.70 -0.67
CA HIS A 497 -26.66 14.36 0.18
C HIS A 497 -26.28 14.06 1.65
N TYR A 498 -25.44 14.89 2.27
CA TYR A 498 -25.10 14.81 3.69
C TYR A 498 -25.97 15.74 4.52
N GLY A 499 -27.23 15.37 4.76
CA GLY A 499 -28.24 16.21 5.42
C GLY A 499 -27.86 16.67 6.82
N LEU A 500 -27.36 15.74 7.66
CA LEU A 500 -26.95 16.07 9.04
C LEU A 500 -25.69 16.96 9.06
N VAL A 501 -24.70 16.67 8.24
CA VAL A 501 -23.47 17.47 8.15
C VAL A 501 -23.81 18.90 7.69
N GLY A 502 -24.68 19.02 6.65
CA GLY A 502 -25.16 20.32 6.16
C GLY A 502 -25.94 21.09 7.21
N LEU A 503 -26.77 20.42 8.02
CA LEU A 503 -27.49 21.05 9.13
C LEU A 503 -26.50 21.59 10.19
N GLN A 504 -25.54 20.78 10.60
CA GLN A 504 -24.53 21.19 11.58
C GLN A 504 -23.63 22.32 11.05
N ALA A 505 -23.28 22.31 9.77
CA ALA A 505 -22.54 23.40 9.12
C ALA A 505 -23.32 24.73 9.15
N ARG A 506 -24.65 24.69 8.95
CA ARG A 506 -25.50 25.91 9.08
C ARG A 506 -25.54 26.42 10.52
N ILE A 507 -25.57 25.51 11.51
CA ILE A 507 -25.50 25.90 12.93
C ILE A 507 -24.15 26.57 13.24
N GLN A 508 -23.05 26.01 12.74
CA GLN A 508 -21.71 26.60 12.93
C GLN A 508 -21.62 27.98 12.24
N LEU A 509 -22.16 28.12 11.02
CA LEU A 509 -22.21 29.41 10.33
C LEU A 509 -23.04 30.44 11.10
N ALA A 510 -24.16 30.05 11.68
CA ALA A 510 -24.99 30.94 12.48
C ALA A 510 -24.32 31.31 13.83
N ALA A 511 -23.43 30.51 14.34
CA ALA A 511 -22.67 30.78 15.57
C ALA A 511 -21.43 31.69 15.31
N ALA A 512 -20.93 31.74 14.09
CA ALA A 512 -19.81 32.58 13.68
C ALA A 512 -20.24 34.01 13.33
#